data_2e6db188f06f441a30975d3d5e291e7d
#
_entry.id   2e6db188f06f441a30975d3d5e291e7d
#
_cell.length_a   1.000
_cell.length_b   1.000
_cell.length_c   1.000
_cell.angle_alpha   90.00
_cell.angle_beta   90.00
_cell.angle_gamma   90.00
#
_symmetry.space_group_name_H-M   'P 1'
#
loop_
_entity.id
_entity.type
_entity.pdbx_description
1 polymer ?
#
loop_
_entity_poly.entity_id
_entity_poly.type
_entity_poly.pdbx_seq_one_letter_code
_entity_poly.pdbx_strand_id
1 'polypeptide(L)'
;MQQVDDAVARSGVDAGLLTLELTESVLVHDMDDAVGKMRALHAMGVRLSLDDFGAGYASLSYLRELPFAEMKIDRAFTRGIVRDAHAATITRNLLQLGRDLGIDVIAEGVEQDDQFALLGEQGCQLFQGYLFGRPMEAAAFRQRLVSP
;
A
#
# COMPACT_ATOMS: atom_id res chain seq x y z
N MET A 1 4.80 17.44 8.34
CA MET A 1 5.92 17.67 7.45
C MET A 1 7.24 17.85 8.19
N GLN A 2 7.40 18.87 9.01
CA GLN A 2 8.65 19.12 9.76
C GLN A 2 9.15 17.91 10.56
N GLN A 3 8.26 17.11 11.17
CA GLN A 3 8.63 15.90 11.91
C GLN A 3 9.25 14.81 11.02
N VAL A 4 8.80 14.66 9.78
CA VAL A 4 9.35 13.67 8.83
C VAL A 4 10.72 14.14 8.35
N ASP A 5 10.85 15.42 7.99
CA ASP A 5 12.10 16.02 7.58
C ASP A 5 13.16 15.89 8.69
N ASP A 6 12.83 16.29 9.91
CA ASP A 6 13.69 16.15 11.08
C ASP A 6 14.08 14.68 11.37
N ALA A 7 13.16 13.73 11.15
CA ALA A 7 13.42 12.32 11.38
C ALA A 7 14.38 11.74 10.32
N VAL A 8 14.16 12.04 9.05
CA VAL A 8 15.04 11.63 7.94
C VAL A 8 16.43 12.23 8.12
N ALA A 9 16.51 13.55 8.38
CA ALA A 9 17.79 14.23 8.57
C ALA A 9 18.59 13.67 9.77
N ARG A 10 17.94 13.34 10.89
CA ARG A 10 18.61 12.81 12.09
C ARG A 10 19.01 11.35 11.95
N SER A 11 18.21 10.54 11.22
CA SER A 11 18.50 9.10 11.06
C SER A 11 19.57 8.81 10.01
N GLY A 12 19.75 9.72 9.03
CA GLY A 12 20.61 9.50 7.87
C GLY A 12 20.07 8.43 6.91
N VAL A 13 18.82 8.02 7.08
CA VAL A 13 18.15 7.05 6.19
C VAL A 13 17.84 7.74 4.86
N ASP A 14 18.04 7.02 3.76
CA ASP A 14 17.59 7.47 2.45
C ASP A 14 16.05 7.61 2.46
N ALA A 15 15.56 8.82 2.16
CA ALA A 15 14.13 9.12 2.14
C ALA A 15 13.36 8.20 1.18
N GLY A 16 13.99 7.70 0.11
CA GLY A 16 13.40 6.75 -0.82
C GLY A 16 13.10 5.36 -0.23
N LEU A 17 13.65 5.05 0.95
CA LEU A 17 13.34 3.83 1.71
C LEU A 17 12.17 4.02 2.70
N LEU A 18 11.67 5.24 2.83
CA LEU A 18 10.53 5.55 3.68
C LEU A 18 9.26 5.63 2.83
N THR A 19 8.28 4.79 3.18
CA THR A 19 6.92 4.88 2.63
C THR A 19 5.99 5.39 3.72
N LEU A 20 5.20 6.41 3.40
CA LEU A 20 4.13 6.93 4.26
C LEU A 20 2.79 6.48 3.72
N GLU A 21 1.99 5.84 4.57
CA GLU A 21 0.66 5.37 4.24
C GLU A 21 -0.38 6.43 4.59
N LEU A 22 -1.30 6.68 3.66
CA LEU A 22 -2.44 7.57 3.85
C LEU A 22 -3.71 6.78 3.59
N THR A 23 -4.61 6.77 4.57
CA THR A 23 -5.93 6.19 4.36
C THR A 23 -6.79 7.09 3.46
N GLU A 24 -7.70 6.48 2.73
CA GLU A 24 -8.66 7.17 1.85
C GLU A 24 -9.40 8.33 2.54
N SER A 25 -9.76 8.15 3.82
CA SER A 25 -10.50 9.14 4.60
C SER A 25 -9.75 10.47 4.82
N VAL A 26 -8.42 10.46 4.85
CA VAL A 26 -7.61 11.67 5.00
C VAL A 26 -7.76 12.58 3.79
N LEU A 27 -7.91 12.02 2.60
CA LEU A 27 -8.04 12.77 1.35
C LEU A 27 -9.39 13.49 1.22
N VAL A 28 -10.42 13.01 1.93
CA VAL A 28 -11.79 13.58 1.84
C VAL A 28 -11.94 14.86 2.67
N HIS A 29 -11.18 15.02 3.75
CA HIS A 29 -11.41 16.09 4.74
C HIS A 29 -10.77 17.44 4.38
N ASP A 30 -9.57 17.45 3.78
CA ASP A 30 -8.87 18.67 3.36
C ASP A 30 -7.91 18.36 2.21
N MET A 31 -8.45 18.37 1.01
CA MET A 31 -7.75 17.93 -0.19
C MET A 31 -6.58 18.85 -0.55
N ASP A 32 -6.77 20.17 -0.53
CA ASP A 32 -5.75 21.11 -0.97
C ASP A 32 -4.53 21.09 -0.05
N ASP A 33 -4.74 21.00 1.25
CA ASP A 33 -3.67 20.87 2.25
C ASP A 33 -2.96 19.51 2.13
N ALA A 34 -3.72 18.42 1.95
CA ALA A 34 -3.15 17.09 1.75
C ALA A 34 -2.27 17.03 0.49
N VAL A 35 -2.76 17.53 -0.65
CA VAL A 35 -2.02 17.58 -1.92
C VAL A 35 -0.70 18.33 -1.77
N GLY A 36 -0.73 19.51 -1.13
CA GLY A 36 0.47 20.31 -0.89
C GLY A 36 1.52 19.54 -0.07
N LYS A 37 1.09 18.90 1.02
CA LYS A 37 1.95 18.07 1.89
C LYS A 37 2.51 16.87 1.17
N MET A 38 1.69 16.16 0.39
CA MET A 38 2.11 14.97 -0.37
C MET A 38 3.16 15.31 -1.43
N ARG A 39 2.96 16.40 -2.18
CA ARG A 39 3.94 16.85 -3.16
C ARG A 39 5.28 17.23 -2.52
N ALA A 40 5.23 17.86 -1.35
CA ALA A 40 6.44 18.22 -0.63
C ALA A 40 7.18 16.99 -0.09
N LEU A 41 6.47 15.98 0.45
CA LEU A 41 7.06 14.70 0.88
C LEU A 41 7.67 13.95 -0.30
N HIS A 42 6.96 13.89 -1.41
CA HIS A 42 7.46 13.28 -2.65
C HIS A 42 8.72 14.00 -3.17
N ALA A 43 8.78 15.34 -3.11
CA ALA A 43 9.96 16.11 -3.50
C ALA A 43 11.18 15.83 -2.60
N MET A 44 10.97 15.37 -1.36
CA MET A 44 12.02 14.90 -0.46
C MET A 44 12.49 13.47 -0.78
N GLY A 45 11.85 12.79 -1.72
CA GLY A 45 12.12 11.40 -2.07
C GLY A 45 11.29 10.37 -1.30
N VAL A 46 10.42 10.79 -0.36
CA VAL A 46 9.55 9.88 0.41
C VAL A 46 8.52 9.25 -0.51
N ARG A 47 8.33 7.94 -0.43
CA ARG A 47 7.28 7.22 -1.15
C ARG A 47 5.94 7.40 -0.43
N LEU A 48 4.86 7.44 -1.21
CA LEU A 48 3.51 7.56 -0.69
C LEU A 48 2.69 6.33 -1.09
N SER A 49 1.98 5.78 -0.13
CA SER A 49 1.09 4.63 -0.30
C SER A 49 -0.34 5.03 0.05
N LEU A 50 -1.29 4.62 -0.79
CA LEU A 50 -2.71 4.76 -0.49
C LEU A 50 -3.21 3.49 0.19
N ASP A 51 -3.65 3.62 1.44
CA ASP A 51 -4.09 2.51 2.28
C ASP A 51 -5.61 2.31 2.24
N ASP A 52 -6.08 1.09 2.50
CA ASP A 52 -7.48 0.67 2.55
C ASP A 52 -8.28 0.98 1.25
N PHE A 53 -7.62 0.94 0.08
CA PHE A 53 -8.27 1.33 -1.17
C PHE A 53 -9.40 0.37 -1.57
N GLY A 54 -10.57 0.98 -1.85
CA GLY A 54 -11.78 0.28 -2.24
C GLY A 54 -12.76 0.05 -1.10
N ALA A 55 -12.39 0.31 0.16
CA ALA A 55 -13.29 0.20 1.31
C ALA A 55 -14.19 1.44 1.50
N GLY A 56 -13.88 2.56 0.84
CA GLY A 56 -14.53 3.84 1.05
C GLY A 56 -14.97 4.56 -0.24
N TYR A 57 -14.86 5.89 -0.24
CA TYR A 57 -15.36 6.80 -1.28
C TYR A 57 -14.24 7.42 -2.12
N ALA A 58 -13.05 6.78 -2.25
CA ALA A 58 -11.98 7.36 -3.03
C ALA A 58 -12.43 7.61 -4.46
N SER A 59 -12.30 8.86 -4.88
CA SER A 59 -12.43 9.19 -6.28
C SER A 59 -11.17 8.74 -7.03
N LEU A 60 -11.34 8.00 -8.11
CA LEU A 60 -10.24 7.63 -9.02
C LEU A 60 -9.43 8.85 -9.52
N SER A 61 -10.02 10.07 -9.43
CA SER A 61 -9.32 11.31 -9.75
C SER A 61 -8.09 11.53 -8.89
N TYR A 62 -8.11 11.10 -7.62
CA TYR A 62 -6.99 11.26 -6.69
C TYR A 62 -5.77 10.43 -7.09
N LEU A 63 -5.99 9.20 -7.54
CA LEU A 63 -4.91 8.34 -8.02
C LEU A 63 -4.17 8.93 -9.22
N ARG A 64 -4.88 9.72 -10.05
CA ARG A 64 -4.26 10.38 -11.21
C ARG A 64 -3.48 11.64 -10.85
N GLU A 65 -3.91 12.37 -9.82
CA GLU A 65 -3.39 13.70 -9.49
C GLU A 65 -2.29 13.67 -8.43
N LEU A 66 -2.26 12.62 -7.62
CA LEU A 66 -1.37 12.51 -6.48
C LEU A 66 -0.21 11.54 -6.79
N PRO A 67 0.99 11.82 -6.27
CA PRO A 67 2.20 11.06 -6.57
C PRO A 67 2.29 9.77 -5.72
N PHE A 68 1.26 8.92 -5.79
CA PHE A 68 1.31 7.62 -5.15
C PHE A 68 2.28 6.69 -5.89
N ALA A 69 3.19 6.08 -5.14
CA ALA A 69 4.08 5.03 -5.63
C ALA A 69 3.40 3.65 -5.54
N GLU A 70 2.50 3.50 -4.57
CA GLU A 70 1.83 2.22 -4.30
C GLU A 70 0.42 2.43 -3.76
N MET A 71 -0.42 1.41 -3.91
CA MET A 71 -1.74 1.32 -3.26
C MET A 71 -1.95 -0.07 -2.67
N LYS A 72 -2.66 -0.13 -1.54
CA LYS A 72 -2.94 -1.36 -0.81
C LYS A 72 -4.41 -1.71 -0.95
N ILE A 73 -4.69 -2.91 -1.45
CA ILE A 73 -6.06 -3.44 -1.55
C ILE A 73 -6.49 -3.89 -0.16
N ASP A 74 -7.62 -3.34 0.32
CA ASP A 74 -8.17 -3.70 1.62
C ASP A 74 -8.39 -5.21 1.76
N ARG A 75 -8.08 -5.72 2.94
CA ARG A 75 -8.21 -7.14 3.31
C ARG A 75 -9.61 -7.72 3.13
N ALA A 76 -10.67 -6.89 3.11
CA ALA A 76 -12.03 -7.37 2.88
C ALA A 76 -12.16 -8.04 1.49
N PHE A 77 -11.48 -7.52 0.48
CA PHE A 77 -11.45 -8.13 -0.85
C PHE A 77 -10.57 -9.36 -0.90
N THR A 78 -9.38 -9.31 -0.29
CA THR A 78 -8.45 -10.44 -0.25
C THR A 78 -9.04 -11.64 0.52
N ARG A 79 -9.70 -11.40 1.66
CA ARG A 79 -10.28 -12.46 2.49
C ARG A 79 -11.37 -13.24 1.76
N GLY A 80 -12.14 -12.60 0.90
CA GLY A 80 -13.23 -13.22 0.14
C GLY A 80 -12.81 -13.81 -1.20
N ILE A 81 -11.61 -13.54 -1.70
CA ILE A 81 -11.23 -13.71 -3.10
C ILE A 81 -11.46 -15.11 -3.68
N VAL A 82 -11.29 -16.17 -2.86
CA VAL A 82 -11.44 -17.57 -3.31
C VAL A 82 -12.91 -18.00 -3.41
N ARG A 83 -13.79 -17.41 -2.60
CA ARG A 83 -15.19 -17.85 -2.45
C ARG A 83 -16.20 -16.87 -3.03
N ASP A 84 -15.82 -15.64 -3.27
CA ASP A 84 -16.66 -14.57 -3.78
C ASP A 84 -16.14 -14.08 -5.13
N ALA A 85 -16.88 -14.40 -6.19
CA ALA A 85 -16.57 -13.99 -7.55
C ALA A 85 -16.58 -12.45 -7.72
N HIS A 86 -17.35 -11.71 -6.91
CA HIS A 86 -17.35 -10.25 -6.93
C HIS A 86 -16.04 -9.70 -6.34
N ALA A 87 -15.61 -10.24 -5.20
CA ALA A 87 -14.32 -9.88 -4.60
C ALA A 87 -13.16 -10.16 -5.58
N ALA A 88 -13.15 -11.35 -6.20
CA ALA A 88 -12.16 -11.72 -7.20
C ALA A 88 -12.16 -10.77 -8.43
N THR A 89 -13.35 -10.35 -8.87
CA THR A 89 -13.48 -9.42 -10.00
C THR A 89 -13.00 -8.02 -9.64
N ILE A 90 -13.36 -7.51 -8.45
CA ILE A 90 -12.92 -6.20 -7.96
C ILE A 90 -11.40 -6.19 -7.84
N THR A 91 -10.82 -7.20 -7.17
CA THR A 91 -9.37 -7.31 -6.98
C THR A 91 -8.63 -7.30 -8.32
N ARG A 92 -9.08 -8.10 -9.30
CA ARG A 92 -8.48 -8.12 -10.64
C ARG A 92 -8.52 -6.74 -11.31
N ASN A 93 -9.63 -6.01 -11.18
CA ASN A 93 -9.76 -4.67 -11.76
C ASN A 93 -8.85 -3.65 -11.06
N LEU A 94 -8.68 -3.75 -9.74
CA LEU A 94 -7.74 -2.91 -8.98
C LEU A 94 -6.29 -3.20 -9.37
N LEU A 95 -5.92 -4.46 -9.53
CA LEU A 95 -4.60 -4.86 -10.03
C LEU A 95 -4.35 -4.34 -11.45
N GLN A 96 -5.36 -4.36 -12.31
CA GLN A 96 -5.26 -3.79 -13.67
C GLN A 96 -5.10 -2.28 -13.62
N LEU A 97 -5.89 -1.59 -12.79
CA LEU A 97 -5.81 -0.14 -12.60
C LEU A 97 -4.40 0.29 -12.16
N GLY A 98 -3.81 -0.42 -11.19
CA GLY A 98 -2.44 -0.13 -10.75
C GLY A 98 -1.44 -0.24 -11.89
N ARG A 99 -1.52 -1.30 -12.70
CA ARG A 99 -0.67 -1.47 -13.90
C ARG A 99 -0.83 -0.32 -14.89
N ASP A 100 -2.06 0.08 -15.17
CA ASP A 100 -2.37 1.14 -16.14
C ASP A 100 -1.89 2.52 -15.68
N LEU A 101 -1.84 2.75 -14.36
CA LEU A 101 -1.34 3.98 -13.74
C LEU A 101 0.15 3.94 -13.39
N GLY A 102 0.81 2.78 -13.50
CA GLY A 102 2.20 2.60 -13.08
C GLY A 102 2.40 2.67 -11.56
N ILE A 103 1.37 2.26 -10.79
CA ILE A 103 1.37 2.22 -9.32
C ILE A 103 1.51 0.77 -8.87
N ASP A 104 2.41 0.51 -7.93
CA ASP A 104 2.56 -0.81 -7.31
C ASP A 104 1.29 -1.15 -6.51
N VAL A 105 0.80 -2.38 -6.64
CA VAL A 105 -0.39 -2.83 -5.91
C VAL A 105 -0.04 -3.91 -4.91
N ILE A 106 -0.32 -3.66 -3.64
CA ILE A 106 -0.09 -4.60 -2.54
C ILE A 106 -1.43 -5.22 -2.13
N ALA A 107 -1.53 -6.55 -2.17
CA ALA A 107 -2.68 -7.26 -1.62
C ALA A 107 -2.49 -7.50 -0.13
N GLU A 108 -3.37 -6.90 0.70
CA GLU A 108 -3.31 -7.04 2.15
C GLU A 108 -4.12 -8.22 2.68
N GLY A 109 -3.74 -8.67 3.90
CA GLY A 109 -4.48 -9.71 4.62
C GLY A 109 -4.44 -11.08 3.96
N VAL A 110 -3.36 -11.40 3.24
CA VAL A 110 -3.12 -12.74 2.68
C VAL A 110 -2.76 -13.69 3.83
N GLU A 111 -3.65 -14.65 4.10
CA GLU A 111 -3.53 -15.58 5.23
C GLU A 111 -3.43 -17.04 4.78
N GLN A 112 -3.80 -17.36 3.53
CA GLN A 112 -3.91 -18.73 3.00
C GLN A 112 -3.24 -18.86 1.64
N ASP A 113 -2.71 -20.06 1.36
CA ASP A 113 -2.01 -20.37 0.10
C ASP A 113 -2.90 -20.23 -1.14
N ASP A 114 -4.18 -20.55 -1.02
CA ASP A 114 -5.14 -20.43 -2.12
C ASP A 114 -5.44 -18.96 -2.47
N GLN A 115 -5.47 -18.06 -1.48
CA GLN A 115 -5.55 -16.63 -1.72
C GLN A 115 -4.29 -16.12 -2.46
N PHE A 116 -3.11 -16.51 -1.97
CA PHE A 116 -1.84 -16.16 -2.58
C PHE A 116 -1.74 -16.64 -4.04
N ALA A 117 -2.10 -17.88 -4.30
CA ALA A 117 -2.09 -18.47 -5.65
C ALA A 117 -3.02 -17.70 -6.60
N LEU A 118 -4.29 -17.47 -6.18
CA LEU A 118 -5.27 -16.76 -7.01
C LEU A 118 -4.90 -15.30 -7.29
N LEU A 119 -4.36 -14.60 -6.29
CA LEU A 119 -3.84 -13.24 -6.47
C LEU A 119 -2.67 -13.21 -7.44
N GLY A 120 -1.75 -14.17 -7.34
CA GLY A 120 -0.64 -14.34 -8.26
C GLY A 120 -1.09 -14.60 -9.69
N GLU A 121 -2.10 -15.48 -9.90
CA GLU A 121 -2.72 -15.71 -11.20
C GLU A 121 -3.36 -14.47 -11.80
N GLN A 122 -3.88 -13.57 -10.96
CA GLN A 122 -4.40 -12.26 -11.38
C GLN A 122 -3.32 -11.21 -11.64
N GLY A 123 -2.03 -11.56 -11.42
CA GLY A 123 -0.89 -10.72 -11.69
C GLY A 123 -0.49 -9.81 -10.51
N CYS A 124 -0.93 -10.10 -9.29
CA CYS A 124 -0.40 -9.47 -8.09
C CYS A 124 1.05 -9.91 -7.86
N GLN A 125 1.92 -8.97 -7.50
CA GLN A 125 3.34 -9.24 -7.24
C GLN A 125 3.75 -8.91 -5.80
N LEU A 126 2.98 -8.07 -5.12
CA LEU A 126 3.28 -7.61 -3.76
C LEU A 126 2.17 -8.05 -2.81
N PHE A 127 2.56 -8.66 -1.71
CA PHE A 127 1.64 -9.28 -0.77
C PHE A 127 2.02 -8.92 0.67
N GLN A 128 1.00 -8.69 1.49
CA GLN A 128 1.16 -8.49 2.93
C GLN A 128 0.13 -9.34 3.67
N GLY A 129 0.56 -10.08 4.70
CA GLY A 129 -0.37 -10.86 5.51
C GLY A 129 0.30 -11.90 6.38
N TYR A 130 -0.52 -12.58 7.18
CA TYR A 130 -0.04 -13.56 8.16
C TYR A 130 0.52 -14.84 7.53
N LEU A 131 0.24 -15.09 6.26
CA LEU A 131 0.90 -16.16 5.52
C LEU A 131 2.42 -16.00 5.51
N PHE A 132 2.91 -14.76 5.39
CA PHE A 132 4.34 -14.45 5.34
C PHE A 132 4.96 -14.21 6.73
N GLY A 133 4.16 -13.73 7.66
CA GLY A 133 4.60 -13.49 9.05
C GLY A 133 3.63 -12.59 9.81
N ARG A 134 3.53 -12.84 11.10
CA ARG A 134 2.83 -11.94 12.02
C ARG A 134 3.72 -10.78 12.43
N PRO A 135 3.15 -9.65 12.88
CA PRO A 135 3.93 -8.58 13.49
C PRO A 135 4.87 -9.12 14.56
N MET A 136 6.10 -8.65 14.56
CA MET A 136 7.14 -9.13 15.49
C MET A 136 8.04 -7.98 15.91
N GLU A 137 8.74 -8.19 17.02
CA GLU A 137 9.76 -7.26 17.52
C GLU A 137 10.93 -7.12 16.54
N ALA A 138 11.55 -5.93 16.48
CA ALA A 138 12.64 -5.62 15.55
C ALA A 138 13.82 -6.61 15.65
N ALA A 139 14.12 -7.12 16.86
CA ALA A 139 15.17 -8.11 17.05
C ALA A 139 14.85 -9.45 16.37
N ALA A 140 13.61 -9.92 16.50
CA ALA A 140 13.13 -11.14 15.85
C ALA A 140 13.09 -10.98 14.31
N PHE A 141 12.69 -9.82 13.83
CA PHE A 141 12.70 -9.52 12.40
C PHE A 141 14.12 -9.56 11.81
N ARG A 142 15.10 -8.95 12.50
CA ARG A 142 16.51 -9.01 12.07
C ARG A 142 17.03 -10.45 11.99
N GLN A 143 16.68 -11.30 12.96
CA GLN A 143 17.07 -12.72 12.93
C GLN A 143 16.49 -13.43 11.71
N ARG A 144 15.21 -13.14 11.37
CA ARG A 144 14.54 -13.72 10.20
C ARG A 144 15.17 -13.28 8.87
N LEU A 145 15.71 -12.07 8.79
CA LEU A 145 16.38 -11.58 7.57
C LEU A 145 17.75 -12.24 7.31
N VAL A 146 18.41 -12.72 8.36
CA VAL A 146 19.76 -13.33 8.25
C VAL A 146 19.74 -14.86 8.33
N SER A 147 18.61 -15.45 8.64
CA SER A 147 18.41 -16.92 8.63
C SER A 147 17.61 -17.29 7.38
N PRO A 148 18.21 -18.03 6.44
CA PRO A 148 17.54 -18.49 5.22
C PRO A 148 16.39 -19.46 5.52
#